data_f7aa93b8e2a47e8074868097cd597c44
#
_entry.id   f7aa93b8e2a47e8074868097cd597c44
#
_cell.length_a   1.000
_cell.length_b   1.000
_cell.length_c   1.000
_cell.angle_alpha   90.00
_cell.angle_beta   90.00
_cell.angle_gamma   90.00
#
_symmetry.space_group_name_H-M   'P 1'
#
loop_
_entity.id
_entity.type
_entity.pdbx_description
1 polymer ?
#
loop_
_entity_poly.entity_id
_entity_poly.type
_entity_poly.pdbx_seq_one_letter_code
_entity_poly.pdbx_strand_id
1 'polypeptide(L)'
;KDSVFVSDLLREAKVNELDETLSTTRLNHLIDKGYERITLQLDLGGESPGYLEKDKHYREADAALLNVIYPANLAKINTRRKEQVLKIVKKLAGPYGIKRYEKDNYQSANFWFNDIKTDTDQNSHAKREMSFIPSTEAEWFFDSWYAKSAAIVYKESRKEEYLNDSVQFMNRSLAQITGE
;
A
#
# COMPACT_ATOMS: atom_id res chain seq x y z
N LYS A 1 2.40 2.85 -6.72
CA LYS A 1 3.45 1.84 -6.43
C LYS A 1 4.78 2.25 -7.05
N ASP A 2 4.80 2.47 -8.35
CA ASP A 2 6.03 2.76 -9.08
C ASP A 2 6.73 4.04 -8.62
N SER A 3 5.97 5.06 -8.22
CA SER A 3 6.55 6.33 -7.78
C SER A 3 7.31 6.21 -6.45
N VAL A 4 6.84 5.38 -5.51
CA VAL A 4 7.53 5.13 -4.23
C VAL A 4 8.81 4.35 -4.49
N PHE A 5 8.71 3.27 -5.26
CA PHE A 5 9.84 2.42 -5.62
C PHE A 5 10.94 3.21 -6.35
N VAL A 6 10.56 4.03 -7.34
CA VAL A 6 11.50 4.88 -8.08
C VAL A 6 12.18 5.89 -7.15
N SER A 7 11.43 6.52 -6.22
CA SER A 7 12.02 7.47 -5.26
C SER A 7 13.04 6.80 -4.33
N ASP A 8 12.77 5.58 -3.88
CA ASP A 8 13.69 4.82 -3.03
C ASP A 8 14.93 4.37 -3.79
N LEU A 9 14.76 3.83 -5.00
CA LEU A 9 15.90 3.47 -5.85
C LEU A 9 16.81 4.66 -6.14
N LEU A 10 16.23 5.82 -6.44
CA LEU A 10 17.01 7.02 -6.70
C LEU A 10 17.73 7.52 -5.45
N ARG A 11 17.13 7.34 -4.27
CA ARG A 11 17.79 7.65 -2.99
C ARG A 11 18.96 6.71 -2.73
N GLU A 12 18.79 5.42 -2.94
CA GLU A 12 19.85 4.42 -2.78
C GLU A 12 20.99 4.64 -3.78
N ALA A 13 20.67 4.90 -5.05
CA ALA A 13 21.66 5.21 -6.06
C ALA A 13 22.50 6.43 -5.67
N LYS A 14 21.86 7.48 -5.14
CA LYS A 14 22.54 8.68 -4.66
C LYS A 14 23.44 8.40 -3.45
N VAL A 15 23.00 7.57 -2.51
CA VAL A 15 23.77 7.22 -1.30
C VAL A 15 24.97 6.34 -1.65
N ASN A 16 24.81 5.45 -2.61
CA ASN A 16 25.84 4.46 -2.96
C ASN A 16 26.75 4.91 -4.12
N GLU A 17 26.58 6.15 -4.63
CA GLU A 17 27.34 6.67 -5.79
C GLU A 17 27.29 5.74 -7.01
N LEU A 18 26.22 4.93 -7.13
CA LEU A 18 26.08 3.87 -8.13
C LEU A 18 25.80 4.38 -9.54
N ASP A 19 25.56 5.67 -9.72
CA ASP A 19 25.19 6.21 -11.03
C ASP A 19 26.04 7.43 -11.42
N GLU A 20 27.14 7.16 -12.09
CA GLU A 20 27.99 8.19 -12.71
C GLU A 20 27.27 8.91 -13.88
N THR A 21 26.17 8.35 -14.40
CA THR A 21 25.49 8.88 -15.60
C THR A 21 24.48 9.98 -15.28
N LEU A 22 23.97 10.04 -14.03
CA LEU A 22 22.99 11.02 -13.59
C LEU A 22 23.63 12.08 -12.68
N SER A 23 23.58 13.32 -13.11
CA SER A 23 24.01 14.42 -12.24
C SER A 23 23.18 14.50 -10.96
N THR A 24 23.79 14.91 -9.85
CA THR A 24 23.10 15.11 -8.56
C THR A 24 21.85 16.00 -8.69
N THR A 25 21.93 17.03 -9.54
CA THR A 25 20.79 17.93 -9.82
C THR A 25 19.63 17.17 -10.44
N ARG A 26 19.89 16.30 -11.42
CA ARG A 26 18.85 15.50 -12.07
C ARG A 26 18.23 14.48 -11.12
N LEU A 27 19.05 13.82 -10.30
CA LEU A 27 18.57 12.89 -9.26
C LEU A 27 17.65 13.59 -8.26
N ASN A 28 18.06 14.76 -7.74
CA ASN A 28 17.23 15.55 -6.85
C ASN A 28 15.90 15.95 -7.49
N HIS A 29 15.94 16.41 -8.74
CA HIS A 29 14.71 16.74 -9.48
C HIS A 29 13.77 15.54 -9.60
N LEU A 30 14.27 14.36 -9.94
CA LEU A 30 13.46 13.14 -10.05
C LEU A 30 12.87 12.71 -8.71
N ILE A 31 13.65 12.80 -7.62
CA ILE A 31 13.18 12.55 -6.26
C ILE A 31 12.04 13.50 -5.90
N ASP A 32 12.20 14.79 -6.16
CA ASP A 32 11.18 15.80 -5.87
C ASP A 32 9.89 15.55 -6.68
N LYS A 33 10.02 15.23 -7.96
CA LYS A 33 8.87 14.82 -8.79
C LYS A 33 8.16 13.56 -8.28
N GLY A 34 8.91 12.58 -7.80
CA GLY A 34 8.34 11.40 -7.13
C GLY A 34 7.52 11.78 -5.90
N TYR A 35 8.05 12.64 -5.03
CA TYR A 35 7.33 13.13 -3.85
C TYR A 35 6.09 13.96 -4.21
N GLU A 36 6.17 14.84 -5.20
CA GLU A 36 5.01 15.59 -5.70
C GLU A 36 3.89 14.65 -6.13
N ARG A 37 4.24 13.59 -6.88
CA ARG A 37 3.26 12.61 -7.36
C ARG A 37 2.62 11.82 -6.23
N ILE A 38 3.42 11.31 -5.28
CA ILE A 38 2.93 10.60 -4.11
C ILE A 38 2.01 11.50 -3.28
N THR A 39 2.43 12.73 -3.03
CA THR A 39 1.66 13.72 -2.28
C THR A 39 0.32 13.98 -2.93
N LEU A 40 0.27 14.18 -4.24
CA LEU A 40 -0.95 14.38 -4.98
C LEU A 40 -1.92 13.18 -4.83
N GLN A 41 -1.41 11.96 -4.95
CA GLN A 41 -2.23 10.76 -4.78
C GLN A 41 -2.81 10.65 -3.37
N LEU A 42 -2.01 10.92 -2.33
CA LEU A 42 -2.46 10.89 -0.94
C LEU A 42 -3.47 12.01 -0.63
N ASP A 43 -3.31 13.20 -1.21
CA ASP A 43 -4.24 14.32 -1.02
C ASP A 43 -5.60 14.05 -1.69
N LEU A 44 -5.63 13.21 -2.72
CA LEU A 44 -6.85 12.77 -3.41
C LEU A 44 -7.52 11.55 -2.75
N GLY A 45 -6.99 11.09 -1.62
CA GLY A 45 -7.64 10.13 -0.73
C GLY A 45 -7.33 8.66 -1.00
N GLY A 46 -6.41 8.34 -1.92
CA GLY A 46 -6.09 6.95 -2.18
C GLY A 46 -4.93 6.75 -3.14
N GLU A 47 -4.76 5.55 -3.62
CA GLU A 47 -3.71 5.21 -4.58
C GLU A 47 -3.96 5.86 -5.95
N SER A 48 -5.21 6.06 -6.31
CA SER A 48 -5.61 6.71 -7.56
C SER A 48 -6.39 7.98 -7.29
N PRO A 49 -6.22 9.03 -8.11
CA PRO A 49 -6.99 10.26 -7.98
C PRO A 49 -8.50 10.03 -8.12
N GLY A 50 -9.32 10.68 -7.28
CA GLY A 50 -10.77 10.51 -7.29
C GLY A 50 -11.45 10.88 -8.61
N TYR A 51 -10.86 11.77 -9.43
CA TYR A 51 -11.36 12.05 -10.77
C TYR A 51 -11.20 10.89 -11.76
N LEU A 52 -10.44 9.85 -11.37
CA LEU A 52 -10.26 8.62 -12.13
C LEU A 52 -11.20 7.50 -11.68
N GLU A 53 -12.27 7.77 -10.96
CA GLU A 53 -13.28 6.78 -10.56
C GLU A 53 -13.80 5.93 -11.71
N LYS A 54 -13.79 6.49 -12.92
CA LYS A 54 -14.14 5.76 -14.15
C LYS A 54 -13.01 4.88 -14.67
N ASP A 55 -11.80 5.05 -14.13
CA ASP A 55 -10.68 4.20 -14.48
C ASP A 55 -10.86 2.83 -13.81
N LYS A 56 -10.78 1.77 -14.62
CA LYS A 56 -10.84 0.38 -14.15
C LYS A 56 -9.74 0.02 -13.14
N HIS A 57 -8.72 0.83 -13.01
CA HIS A 57 -7.64 0.67 -12.04
C HIS A 57 -7.82 1.54 -10.78
N TYR A 58 -8.91 2.30 -10.69
CA TYR A 58 -9.20 3.10 -9.50
C TYR A 58 -9.31 2.21 -8.27
N ARG A 59 -8.64 2.62 -7.20
CA ARG A 59 -8.71 2.00 -5.87
C ARG A 59 -8.78 3.08 -4.81
N GLU A 60 -9.86 3.10 -4.06
CA GLU A 60 -9.99 4.00 -2.91
C GLU A 60 -9.00 3.60 -1.81
N ALA A 61 -8.86 2.31 -1.56
CA ALA A 61 -7.95 1.75 -0.58
C ALA A 61 -7.10 0.64 -1.21
N ASP A 62 -5.79 0.68 -0.95
CA ASP A 62 -4.83 -0.36 -1.33
C ASP A 62 -3.77 -0.51 -0.23
N ALA A 63 -3.51 -1.74 0.20
CA ALA A 63 -2.52 -2.05 1.22
C ALA A 63 -1.09 -1.60 0.82
N ALA A 64 -0.81 -1.46 -0.47
CA ALA A 64 0.46 -0.94 -0.95
C ALA A 64 0.76 0.49 -0.47
N LEU A 65 -0.25 1.25 -0.05
CA LEU A 65 -0.05 2.57 0.56
C LEU A 65 0.81 2.51 1.82
N LEU A 66 0.85 1.38 2.53
CA LEU A 66 1.73 1.22 3.69
C LEU A 66 3.20 1.46 3.36
N ASN A 67 3.63 1.23 2.11
CA ASN A 67 5.02 1.45 1.70
C ASN A 67 5.50 2.89 1.93
N VAL A 68 4.63 3.89 1.94
CA VAL A 68 5.02 5.29 2.24
C VAL A 68 5.49 5.45 3.69
N ILE A 69 5.05 4.56 4.59
CA ILE A 69 5.41 4.57 6.01
C ILE A 69 6.45 3.50 6.30
N TYR A 70 6.19 2.25 5.91
CA TYR A 70 7.07 1.11 6.08
C TYR A 70 6.96 0.16 4.87
N PRO A 71 8.08 -0.29 4.29
CA PRO A 71 9.47 -0.08 4.74
C PRO A 71 10.11 1.24 4.29
N ALA A 72 9.55 1.98 3.33
CA ALA A 72 10.25 3.11 2.72
C ALA A 72 10.45 4.31 3.65
N ASN A 73 9.55 4.52 4.62
CA ASN A 73 9.60 5.64 5.58
C ASN A 73 9.96 6.99 4.94
N LEU A 74 9.15 7.43 4.00
CA LEU A 74 9.42 8.60 3.18
C LEU A 74 9.47 9.88 4.01
N ALA A 75 10.65 10.50 4.10
CA ALA A 75 10.93 11.62 5.00
C ALA A 75 10.07 12.87 4.76
N LYS A 76 9.64 13.13 3.51
CA LYS A 76 8.80 14.28 3.15
C LYS A 76 7.30 14.05 3.36
N ILE A 77 6.88 12.85 3.76
CA ILE A 77 5.48 12.55 4.09
C ILE A 77 5.25 12.86 5.56
N ASN A 78 4.42 13.86 5.82
CA ASN A 78 4.14 14.30 7.19
C ASN A 78 3.23 13.32 7.96
N THR A 79 3.23 13.40 9.28
CA THR A 79 2.47 12.52 10.17
C THR A 79 0.98 12.50 9.84
N ARG A 80 0.37 13.63 9.49
CA ARG A 80 -1.06 13.68 9.13
C ARG A 80 -1.38 12.80 7.92
N ARG A 81 -0.52 12.79 6.88
CA ARG A 81 -0.69 11.93 5.71
C ARG A 81 -0.46 10.46 6.04
N LYS A 82 0.52 10.16 6.89
CA LYS A 82 0.72 8.80 7.40
C LYS A 82 -0.51 8.29 8.17
N GLU A 83 -1.11 9.14 9.02
CA GLU A 83 -2.37 8.84 9.71
C GLU A 83 -3.51 8.56 8.73
N GLN A 84 -3.64 9.34 7.66
CA GLN A 84 -4.63 9.10 6.61
C GLN A 84 -4.43 7.74 5.94
N VAL A 85 -3.19 7.39 5.60
CA VAL A 85 -2.85 6.07 5.03
C VAL A 85 -3.29 4.94 5.95
N LEU A 86 -2.97 5.02 7.25
CA LEU A 86 -3.40 4.01 8.22
C LEU A 86 -4.92 3.87 8.28
N LYS A 87 -5.65 4.99 8.30
CA LYS A 87 -7.11 4.98 8.32
C LYS A 87 -7.71 4.34 7.06
N ILE A 88 -7.13 4.61 5.90
CA ILE A 88 -7.57 4.03 4.62
C ILE A 88 -7.30 2.53 4.61
N VAL A 89 -6.07 2.11 4.94
CA VAL A 89 -5.70 0.69 4.91
C VAL A 89 -6.43 -0.11 5.97
N LYS A 90 -6.74 0.47 7.13
CA LYS A 90 -7.52 -0.20 8.18
C LYS A 90 -8.90 -0.66 7.70
N LYS A 91 -9.51 0.02 6.73
CA LYS A 91 -10.79 -0.39 6.11
C LYS A 91 -10.68 -1.75 5.42
N LEU A 92 -9.48 -2.15 4.99
CA LEU A 92 -9.21 -3.42 4.32
C LEU A 92 -8.99 -4.57 5.31
N ALA A 93 -8.96 -4.30 6.62
CA ALA A 93 -8.74 -5.33 7.63
C ALA A 93 -9.95 -6.27 7.70
N GLY A 94 -9.70 -7.55 7.49
CA GLY A 94 -10.63 -8.64 7.74
C GLY A 94 -10.30 -9.35 9.05
N PRO A 95 -10.97 -10.50 9.33
CA PRO A 95 -10.76 -11.26 10.57
C PRO A 95 -9.36 -11.89 10.67
N TYR A 96 -8.74 -12.26 9.57
CA TYR A 96 -7.47 -13.01 9.55
C TYR A 96 -6.29 -12.20 9.04
N GLY A 97 -6.50 -11.13 8.27
CA GLY A 97 -5.44 -10.34 7.69
C GLY A 97 -5.94 -9.04 7.08
N ILE A 98 -5.17 -8.50 6.15
CA ILE A 98 -5.53 -7.28 5.42
C ILE A 98 -5.65 -7.63 3.93
N LYS A 99 -6.77 -7.27 3.31
CA LYS A 99 -6.97 -7.39 1.87
C LYS A 99 -6.00 -6.47 1.13
N ARG A 100 -5.57 -6.85 -0.07
CA ARG A 100 -4.74 -5.94 -0.89
C ARG A 100 -5.52 -4.67 -1.26
N TYR A 101 -6.76 -4.84 -1.72
CA TYR A 101 -7.72 -3.78 -2.05
C TYR A 101 -9.13 -4.35 -2.06
N GLU A 102 -10.12 -3.50 -2.08
CA GLU A 102 -11.52 -3.93 -2.18
C GLU A 102 -11.79 -4.65 -3.49
N LYS A 103 -12.63 -5.69 -3.44
CA LYS A 103 -12.96 -6.56 -4.57
C LYS A 103 -11.77 -7.31 -5.18
N ASP A 104 -10.71 -7.51 -4.41
CA ASP A 104 -9.59 -8.36 -4.82
C ASP A 104 -9.97 -9.82 -4.74
N ASN A 105 -10.35 -10.39 -5.85
CA ASN A 105 -10.70 -11.81 -5.94
C ASN A 105 -9.55 -12.73 -6.40
N TYR A 106 -8.31 -12.22 -6.40
CA TYR A 106 -7.13 -13.03 -6.67
C TYR A 106 -6.95 -14.11 -5.61
N GLN A 107 -6.83 -15.36 -6.04
CA GLN A 107 -6.79 -16.54 -5.16
C GLN A 107 -8.02 -16.73 -4.26
N SER A 108 -9.14 -16.07 -4.56
CA SER A 108 -10.41 -16.33 -3.92
C SER A 108 -11.15 -17.53 -4.58
N ALA A 109 -12.30 -17.91 -4.02
CA ALA A 109 -13.15 -18.97 -4.58
C ALA A 109 -13.51 -18.79 -6.07
N ASN A 110 -13.45 -17.56 -6.57
CA ASN A 110 -13.75 -17.21 -7.97
C ASN A 110 -12.57 -17.38 -8.92
N PHE A 111 -11.42 -17.77 -8.44
CA PHE A 111 -10.21 -17.95 -9.25
C PHE A 111 -10.35 -19.02 -10.34
N TRP A 112 -11.28 -19.93 -10.17
CA TRP A 112 -11.51 -21.10 -11.04
C TRP A 112 -12.45 -20.85 -12.21
N PHE A 113 -12.86 -19.61 -12.45
CA PHE A 113 -13.63 -19.31 -13.64
C PHE A 113 -12.78 -19.58 -14.91
N ASN A 114 -13.39 -20.33 -15.83
CA ASN A 114 -12.79 -20.59 -17.14
C ASN A 114 -12.34 -19.28 -17.76
N ASP A 115 -11.23 -19.30 -18.47
CA ASP A 115 -10.61 -18.17 -19.19
C ASP A 115 -9.84 -17.14 -18.34
N ILE A 116 -9.83 -17.19 -17.02
CA ILE A 116 -8.98 -16.34 -16.20
C ILE A 116 -7.66 -17.06 -15.95
N LYS A 117 -6.67 -16.80 -16.80
CA LYS A 117 -5.38 -17.50 -16.76
C LYS A 117 -4.33 -16.82 -15.90
N THR A 118 -4.43 -15.50 -15.72
CA THR A 118 -3.43 -14.68 -15.01
C THR A 118 -4.09 -13.42 -14.44
N ASP A 119 -3.55 -12.91 -13.36
CA ASP A 119 -3.99 -11.66 -12.75
C ASP A 119 -3.24 -10.44 -13.28
N THR A 120 -2.19 -10.65 -14.06
CA THR A 120 -1.39 -9.57 -14.64
C THR A 120 -1.98 -9.01 -15.93
N ASP A 121 -2.81 -9.79 -16.60
CA ASP A 121 -3.53 -9.33 -17.80
C ASP A 121 -4.74 -8.46 -17.40
N GLN A 122 -4.81 -7.24 -17.96
CA GLN A 122 -5.91 -6.32 -17.75
C GLN A 122 -7.28 -6.90 -18.10
N ASN A 123 -7.35 -7.73 -19.14
CA ASN A 123 -8.60 -8.39 -19.52
C ASN A 123 -9.03 -9.41 -18.48
N SER A 124 -8.10 -10.16 -17.94
CA SER A 124 -8.35 -11.09 -16.83
C SER A 124 -8.80 -10.36 -15.56
N HIS A 125 -8.22 -9.19 -15.27
CA HIS A 125 -8.61 -8.36 -14.15
C HIS A 125 -10.08 -7.88 -14.29
N ALA A 126 -10.44 -7.33 -15.45
CA ALA A 126 -11.81 -6.89 -15.71
C ALA A 126 -12.83 -8.04 -15.62
N LYS A 127 -12.50 -9.22 -16.13
CA LYS A 127 -13.35 -10.42 -16.03
C LYS A 127 -13.52 -10.84 -14.58
N ARG A 128 -12.48 -10.80 -13.76
CA ARG A 128 -12.57 -11.12 -12.33
C ARG A 128 -13.45 -10.14 -11.57
N GLU A 129 -13.33 -8.84 -11.86
CA GLU A 129 -14.19 -7.83 -11.23
C GLU A 129 -15.67 -8.07 -11.54
N MET A 130 -16.01 -8.44 -12.78
CA MET A 130 -17.40 -8.77 -13.15
C MET A 130 -17.94 -10.02 -12.46
N SER A 131 -17.08 -10.98 -12.12
CA SER A 131 -17.45 -12.24 -11.46
C SER A 131 -17.23 -12.19 -9.94
N PHE A 132 -16.96 -11.02 -9.37
CA PHE A 132 -16.67 -10.86 -7.96
C PHE A 132 -17.87 -11.27 -7.07
N ILE A 133 -17.60 -12.11 -6.09
CA ILE A 133 -18.55 -12.46 -5.03
C ILE A 133 -18.14 -11.70 -3.76
N PRO A 134 -19.03 -10.90 -3.16
CA PRO A 134 -18.71 -10.17 -1.93
C PRO A 134 -18.18 -11.08 -0.83
N SER A 135 -17.23 -10.58 -0.06
CA SER A 135 -16.59 -11.28 1.08
C SER A 135 -15.75 -12.51 0.69
N THR A 136 -15.30 -12.58 -0.56
CA THR A 136 -14.37 -13.63 -1.02
C THR A 136 -12.95 -13.12 -1.27
N GLU A 137 -12.66 -11.87 -0.93
CA GLU A 137 -11.33 -11.32 -1.04
C GLU A 137 -10.34 -12.07 -0.14
N ALA A 138 -9.18 -12.39 -0.70
CA ALA A 138 -8.11 -12.98 0.06
C ALA A 138 -7.53 -11.97 1.06
N GLU A 139 -7.28 -12.43 2.27
CA GLU A 139 -6.58 -11.67 3.29
C GLU A 139 -5.11 -12.08 3.31
N TRP A 140 -4.23 -11.09 3.50
CA TRP A 140 -2.80 -11.25 3.32
C TRP A 140 -2.03 -10.84 4.58
N PHE A 141 -0.77 -11.18 4.64
CA PHE A 141 0.15 -10.97 5.76
C PHE A 141 0.56 -9.49 6.02
N PHE A 142 -0.21 -8.53 5.56
CA PHE A 142 0.11 -7.11 5.75
C PHE A 142 -0.05 -6.62 7.19
N ASP A 143 -0.53 -7.45 8.10
CA ASP A 143 -0.68 -7.12 9.51
C ASP A 143 0.62 -6.62 10.15
N SER A 144 1.73 -7.31 9.89
CA SER A 144 3.04 -6.91 10.41
C SER A 144 3.51 -5.56 9.84
N TRP A 145 3.18 -5.27 8.58
CA TRP A 145 3.48 -3.98 7.95
C TRP A 145 2.62 -2.87 8.52
N TYR A 146 1.33 -3.15 8.72
CA TYR A 146 0.42 -2.22 9.35
C TYR A 146 0.85 -1.92 10.79
N ALA A 147 1.17 -2.94 11.58
CA ALA A 147 1.63 -2.80 12.95
C ALA A 147 2.90 -1.93 13.05
N LYS A 148 3.89 -2.19 12.20
CA LYS A 148 5.10 -1.36 12.14
C LYS A 148 4.81 0.08 11.71
N SER A 149 3.95 0.27 10.72
CA SER A 149 3.53 1.60 10.28
C SER A 149 2.82 2.36 11.39
N ALA A 150 1.91 1.70 12.12
CA ALA A 150 1.22 2.28 13.27
C ALA A 150 2.20 2.66 14.40
N ALA A 151 3.21 1.82 14.69
CA ALA A 151 4.25 2.15 15.67
C ALA A 151 5.06 3.40 15.27
N ILE A 152 5.38 3.55 13.97
CA ILE A 152 6.06 4.75 13.46
C ILE A 152 5.18 6.00 13.68
N VAL A 153 3.90 5.90 13.30
CA VAL A 153 2.95 7.02 13.47
C VAL A 153 2.72 7.34 14.94
N TYR A 154 2.65 6.35 15.82
CA TYR A 154 2.59 6.57 17.27
C TYR A 154 3.80 7.36 17.78
N LYS A 155 5.00 7.00 17.35
CA LYS A 155 6.23 7.72 17.75
C LYS A 155 6.19 9.21 17.36
N GLU A 156 5.58 9.52 16.23
CA GLU A 156 5.49 10.89 15.71
C GLU A 156 4.32 11.67 16.33
N SER A 157 3.13 11.04 16.48
CA SER A 157 1.88 11.70 16.88
C SER A 157 1.57 11.63 18.38
N ARG A 158 2.11 10.60 19.07
CA ARG A 158 1.80 10.25 20.47
C ARG A 158 0.32 9.92 20.74
N LYS A 159 -0.44 9.55 19.70
CA LYS A 159 -1.84 9.14 19.83
C LYS A 159 -1.93 7.65 20.13
N GLU A 160 -2.48 7.32 21.31
CA GLU A 160 -2.61 5.95 21.84
C GLU A 160 -3.35 4.99 20.90
N GLU A 161 -4.25 5.49 20.05
CA GLU A 161 -4.94 4.67 19.07
C GLU A 161 -3.96 3.89 18.16
N TYR A 162 -2.84 4.51 17.76
CA TYR A 162 -1.84 3.87 16.90
C TYR A 162 -0.95 2.88 17.66
N LEU A 163 -0.73 3.08 18.96
CA LEU A 163 -0.08 2.09 19.81
C LEU A 163 -0.96 0.83 19.92
N ASN A 164 -2.23 1.03 20.24
CA ASN A 164 -3.19 -0.05 20.35
C ASN A 164 -3.32 -0.83 19.04
N ASP A 165 -3.42 -0.13 17.90
CA ASP A 165 -3.44 -0.73 16.58
C ASP A 165 -2.15 -1.54 16.32
N SER A 166 -0.99 -0.97 16.63
CA SER A 166 0.29 -1.67 16.46
C SER A 166 0.33 -2.99 17.22
N VAL A 167 -0.08 -2.98 18.49
CA VAL A 167 -0.11 -4.19 19.33
C VAL A 167 -1.13 -5.20 18.79
N GLN A 168 -2.33 -4.75 18.47
CA GLN A 168 -3.40 -5.63 17.98
C GLN A 168 -3.01 -6.35 16.70
N PHE A 169 -2.53 -5.62 15.68
CA PHE A 169 -2.15 -6.20 14.40
C PHE A 169 -0.88 -7.05 14.51
N MET A 170 0.06 -6.70 15.38
CA MET A 170 1.24 -7.54 15.62
C MET A 170 0.84 -8.86 16.28
N ASN A 171 -0.02 -8.85 17.29
CA ASN A 171 -0.50 -10.06 17.94
C ASN A 171 -1.24 -10.97 16.95
N ARG A 172 -2.09 -10.41 16.07
CA ARG A 172 -2.76 -11.17 15.02
C ARG A 172 -1.77 -11.81 14.05
N SER A 173 -0.73 -11.08 13.64
CA SER A 173 0.33 -11.62 12.79
C SER A 173 1.09 -12.77 13.45
N LEU A 174 1.38 -12.66 14.74
CA LEU A 174 2.06 -13.72 15.50
C LEU A 174 1.17 -14.96 15.66
N ALA A 175 -0.11 -14.79 15.95
CA ALA A 175 -1.06 -15.90 16.05
C ALA A 175 -1.16 -16.71 14.75
N GLN A 176 -1.05 -16.08 13.59
CA GLN A 176 -1.01 -16.78 12.30
C GLN A 176 0.24 -17.66 12.12
N ILE A 177 1.35 -17.30 12.74
CA ILE A 177 2.60 -18.06 12.66
C ILE A 177 2.58 -19.23 13.62
N THR A 178 2.04 -19.03 14.83
CA THR A 178 2.05 -20.05 15.91
C THR A 178 0.90 -21.03 15.82
N GLY A 179 -0.16 -20.72 15.08
CA GLY A 179 -1.37 -21.53 15.00
C GLY A 179 -2.26 -21.46 16.25
N GLU A 180 -2.01 -20.48 17.12
CA GLU A 180 -2.76 -20.20 18.35
C GLU A 180 -3.77 -19.06 18.17
#